data_c0693ab4144752fb8eef1114590793d3
#
_entry.id   c0693ab4144752fb8eef1114590793d3
#
_cell.length_a   1.000
_cell.length_b   1.000
_cell.length_c   1.000
_cell.angle_alpha   90.00
_cell.angle_beta   90.00
_cell.angle_gamma   90.00
#
_symmetry.space_group_name_H-M   'P 1'
#
loop_
_entity.id
_entity.type
_entity.pdbx_description
1 polymer ?
#
loop_
_entity_poly.entity_id
_entity_poly.type
_entity_poly.pdbx_seq_one_letter_code
_entity_poly.pdbx_strand_id
1 'polypeptide(L)' 'MNSDARMEQVDILRIELGVYRQEHRDLDDAIHALQDTGTANMLTIKRLKKQKLALKDKMAVLEDRIIPDIIA' A
#
# COMPACT_ATOMS: atom_id res chain seq x y z
N MET A 1 -12.64 25.52 -12.40
CA MET A 1 -13.55 24.44 -12.12
C MET A 1 -12.94 23.09 -12.36
N ASN A 2 -12.33 22.88 -13.50
CA ASN A 2 -11.63 21.60 -13.72
C ASN A 2 -10.47 21.38 -12.76
N SER A 3 -9.82 22.45 -12.30
CA SER A 3 -8.71 22.35 -11.35
C SER A 3 -9.19 21.86 -9.97
N ASP A 4 -10.38 22.26 -9.54
CA ASP A 4 -10.91 21.84 -8.25
C ASP A 4 -11.26 20.36 -8.25
N ALA A 5 -11.90 19.88 -9.32
CA ALA A 5 -12.21 18.46 -9.47
C ALA A 5 -10.93 17.61 -9.54
N ARG A 6 -9.88 18.13 -10.21
CA ARG A 6 -8.61 17.46 -10.32
C ARG A 6 -7.90 17.38 -8.96
N MET A 7 -7.96 18.44 -8.17
CA MET A 7 -7.39 18.45 -6.83
C MET A 7 -8.09 17.44 -5.93
N GLU A 8 -9.42 17.35 -6.03
CA GLU A 8 -10.19 16.37 -5.26
C GLU A 8 -9.77 14.94 -5.61
N GLN A 9 -9.57 14.64 -6.90
CA GLN A 9 -9.12 13.32 -7.33
C GLN A 9 -7.75 13.00 -6.78
N VAL A 10 -6.82 13.95 -6.82
CA VAL A 10 -5.47 13.74 -6.27
C VAL A 10 -5.54 13.53 -4.77
N ASP A 11 -6.38 14.28 -4.07
CA ASP A 11 -6.54 14.14 -2.63
C ASP A 11 -7.11 12.76 -2.26
N ILE A 12 -8.09 12.28 -3.02
CA ILE A 12 -8.64 10.94 -2.82
C ILE A 12 -7.56 9.88 -3.02
N LEU A 13 -6.76 10.00 -4.09
CA LEU A 13 -5.67 9.07 -4.36
C LEU A 13 -4.63 9.06 -3.24
N ARG A 14 -4.32 10.23 -2.68
CA ARG A 14 -3.39 10.34 -1.56
C ARG A 14 -3.93 9.67 -0.31
N ILE A 15 -5.23 9.82 -0.05
CA ILE A 15 -5.87 9.15 1.09
C ILE A 15 -5.82 7.64 0.90
N GLU A 16 -6.18 7.15 -0.29
CA GLU A 16 -6.09 5.72 -0.59
C GLU A 16 -4.67 5.19 -0.43
N LEU A 17 -3.69 5.94 -0.93
CA LEU A 17 -2.29 5.58 -0.80
C LEU A 17 -1.88 5.48 0.68
N GLY A 18 -2.34 6.42 1.50
CA GLY A 18 -2.09 6.39 2.94
C GLY A 18 -2.66 5.15 3.61
N VAL A 19 -3.87 4.76 3.23
CA VAL A 19 -4.50 3.54 3.75
C VAL A 19 -3.70 2.30 3.34
N TYR A 20 -3.31 2.19 2.08
CA TYR A 20 -2.51 1.05 1.62
C TYR A 20 -1.13 0.99 2.27
N ARG A 21 -0.50 2.14 2.50
CA ARG A 21 0.77 2.20 3.23
C ARG A 21 0.62 1.68 4.64
N GLN A 22 -0.47 2.04 5.32
CA GLN A 22 -0.73 1.55 6.67
C GLN A 22 -0.98 0.05 6.67
N GLU A 23 -1.79 -0.44 5.73
CA GLU A 23 -2.05 -1.88 5.61
C GLU A 23 -0.77 -2.65 5.30
N HIS A 24 0.08 -2.11 4.43
CA HIS A 24 1.37 -2.72 4.09
C HIS A 24 2.25 -2.84 5.34
N ARG A 25 2.30 -1.78 6.14
CA ARG A 25 3.06 -1.77 7.39
C ARG A 25 2.50 -2.77 8.38
N ASP A 26 1.17 -2.82 8.52
CA ASP A 26 0.53 -3.76 9.43
C ASP A 26 0.81 -5.21 9.05
N LEU A 27 0.79 -5.52 7.75
CA LEU A 27 1.14 -6.86 7.27
C LEU A 27 2.60 -7.19 7.54
N ASP A 28 3.50 -6.22 7.33
CA ASP A 28 4.92 -6.42 7.58
C ASP A 28 5.17 -6.70 9.06
N ASP A 29 4.53 -5.94 9.96
CA ASP A 29 4.62 -6.14 11.40
C ASP A 29 4.07 -7.51 11.80
N ALA A 30 2.94 -7.92 11.21
CA ALA A 30 2.36 -9.23 11.48
C ALA A 30 3.29 -10.36 11.05
N ILE A 31 3.91 -10.25 9.88
CA ILE A 31 4.86 -11.23 9.37
C ILE A 31 6.05 -11.36 10.34
N HIS A 32 6.62 -10.23 10.76
CA HIS A 32 7.76 -10.23 11.68
C HIS A 32 7.38 -10.84 13.02
N ALA A 33 6.23 -10.48 13.57
CA ALA A 33 5.77 -11.03 14.83
C ALA A 33 5.60 -12.55 14.77
N LEU A 34 5.02 -13.06 13.68
CA LEU A 34 4.82 -14.49 13.49
C LEU A 34 6.15 -15.24 13.33
N GLN A 35 7.10 -14.65 12.62
CA GLN A 35 8.43 -15.22 12.43
C GLN A 35 9.20 -15.25 13.75
N ASP A 36 9.10 -14.19 14.54
CA ASP A 36 9.81 -14.09 15.82
C ASP A 36 9.30 -15.09 16.85
N THR A 37 8.00 -15.35 16.88
CA THR A 37 7.42 -16.30 17.82
C THR A 37 7.66 -17.74 17.41
N GLY A 38 8.03 -18.00 16.15
CA GLY A 38 8.26 -19.35 15.65
C GLY A 38 7.02 -20.23 15.59
N THR A 39 5.84 -19.67 15.82
CA THR A 39 4.58 -20.41 15.85
C THR A 39 3.83 -20.40 14.54
N ALA A 40 4.28 -19.60 13.58
CA ALA A 40 3.55 -19.42 12.35
C ALA A 40 3.77 -20.57 11.38
N ASN A 41 2.66 -21.01 10.79
CA ASN A 41 2.66 -21.93 9.67
C ASN A 41 3.28 -21.21 8.46
N MET A 42 4.14 -21.90 7.71
CA MET A 42 4.76 -21.38 6.49
C MET A 42 3.73 -20.90 5.46
N LEU A 43 2.58 -21.59 5.37
CA LEU A 43 1.51 -21.19 4.47
C LEU A 43 0.91 -19.84 4.84
N THR A 44 0.75 -19.59 6.13
CA THR A 44 0.25 -18.31 6.63
C THR A 44 1.22 -17.18 6.27
N ILE A 45 2.51 -17.39 6.51
CA ILE A 45 3.54 -16.41 6.18
C ILE A 45 3.56 -16.12 4.68
N LYS A 46 3.52 -17.15 3.84
CA LYS A 46 3.50 -16.99 2.38
C LYS A 46 2.27 -16.19 1.93
N ARG A 47 1.10 -16.46 2.50
CA ARG A 47 -0.13 -15.74 2.18
C ARG A 47 -0.02 -14.26 2.55
N LEU A 48 0.51 -13.96 3.73
CA LEU A 48 0.68 -12.59 4.18
C LEU A 48 1.69 -11.84 3.32
N LYS A 49 2.79 -12.49 2.94
CA LYS A 49 3.78 -11.90 2.04
C LYS A 49 3.18 -11.61 0.66
N LYS A 50 2.33 -12.50 0.16
CA LYS A 50 1.64 -12.30 -1.11
C LYS A 50 0.69 -11.10 -1.04
N GLN A 51 -0.04 -10.97 0.06
CA GLN A 51 -0.91 -9.81 0.29
C GLN A 51 -0.10 -8.51 0.36
N LYS A 52 1.06 -8.55 1.02
CA LYS A 52 1.95 -7.39 1.11
C LYS A 52 2.43 -6.96 -0.28
N LEU A 53 2.80 -7.90 -1.14
CA LEU A 53 3.21 -7.60 -2.50
C LEU A 53 2.06 -7.02 -3.32
N ALA A 54 0.84 -7.54 -3.15
CA ALA A 54 -0.33 -7.00 -3.84
C ALA A 54 -0.60 -5.55 -3.44
N LEU A 55 -0.44 -5.22 -2.16
CA LEU A 55 -0.57 -3.85 -1.69
C LEU A 55 0.52 -2.95 -2.26
N LYS A 56 1.75 -3.45 -2.32
CA LYS A 56 2.86 -2.70 -2.91
C LYS A 56 2.58 -2.36 -4.38
N ASP A 57 2.01 -3.29 -5.13
CA ASP A 57 1.65 -3.06 -6.52
C ASP A 57 0.56 -1.99 -6.63
N LYS A 58 -0.45 -2.03 -5.76
CA LYS A 58 -1.50 -1.02 -5.73
C LYS A 58 -0.94 0.36 -5.39
N MET A 59 -0.01 0.42 -4.43
CA MET A 59 0.65 1.67 -4.06
C MET A 59 1.43 2.25 -5.24
N ALA A 60 2.15 1.41 -5.97
CA ALA A 60 2.91 1.85 -7.14
C ALA A 60 2.00 2.46 -8.21
N VAL A 61 0.85 1.85 -8.47
CA VAL A 61 -0.12 2.39 -9.42
C VAL A 61 -0.63 3.76 -8.98
N LEU A 62 -0.95 3.92 -7.70
CA LEU A 62 -1.42 5.20 -7.18
C LEU A 62 -0.32 6.26 -7.21
N GLU A 63 0.90 5.89 -6.88
CA GLU A 63 2.05 6.80 -6.93
C GLU A 63 2.27 7.29 -8.35
N ASP A 64 2.15 6.43 -9.35
CA ASP A 64 2.29 6.81 -10.75
C ASP A 64 1.21 7.81 -11.18
N ARG A 65 0.02 7.72 -10.62
CA ARG A 65 -1.05 8.66 -10.92
C ARG A 65 -0.87 10.02 -10.24
N ILE A 66 -0.22 10.03 -9.09
CA ILE A 66 -0.02 11.26 -8.32
C ILE A 66 1.21 12.03 -8.80
N ILE A 67 2.30 11.32 -9.12
CA ILE A 67 3.61 11.90 -9.40
C ILE A 67 3.82 12.42 -10.83
N PRO A 68 3.15 11.92 -11.89
CA PRO A 68 3.45 12.36 -13.26
C PRO A 68 3.41 13.86 -13.48
N ASP A 69 2.57 14.59 -12.76
CA ASP A 69 2.48 16.03 -12.88
C ASP A 69 3.68 16.77 -12.31
N ILE A 70 4.47 16.10 -11.48
CA ILE A 70 5.61 16.68 -10.80
C ILE A 70 6.88 16.52 -11.62
N ILE A 71 6.96 15.51 -12.46
CA ILE A 71 8.14 15.16 -13.23
C ILE A 71 8.18 15.91 -14.56
N ALA A 72 7.06 16.38 -15.01
CA ALA A 72 7.00 17.20 -16.21
C ALA A 72 7.69 18.55 -16.05
#